data_0619586d39167b394a447239d48b7130
#
_entry.id   0619586d39167b394a447239d48b7130
#
_cell.length_a   1.000
_cell.length_b   1.000
_cell.length_c   1.000
_cell.angle_alpha   90.00
_cell.angle_beta   90.00
_cell.angle_gamma   90.00
#
_symmetry.space_group_name_H-M   'P 1'
#
loop_
_entity.id
_entity.type
_entity.pdbx_description
1 polymer ?
#
loop_
_entity_poly.entity_id
_entity_poly.type
_entity_poly.pdbx_seq_one_letter_code
_entity_poly.pdbx_strand_id
1 'polypeptide(L)'
;MAANAVARRVARKEIRSFFASPVAWLFLACFAAVSLFVFFWAESFFARNIADIRPLFEWMPILLIFLCAALTMRMWSEERRSGTLEHVLTQPASLWRFVLGKFRACLTLLLLALVCTAPLPVTVALIADLDWGPVAGGYLAAVLLGSAYLSAGLFVSSRTDN
;
A
#
# COMPACT_ATOMS: atom_id res chain seq x y z
N MET A 1 12.44 3.35 25.07
CA MET A 1 12.95 4.09 23.89
C MET A 1 13.66 3.21 22.86
N ALA A 2 14.47 2.20 23.25
CA ALA A 2 15.18 1.31 22.32
C ALA A 2 14.28 0.46 21.39
N ALA A 3 13.07 0.12 21.81
CA ALA A 3 12.14 -0.72 21.04
C ALA A 3 11.69 -0.11 19.69
N ASN A 4 11.42 1.19 19.67
CA ASN A 4 11.02 1.90 18.47
C ASN A 4 12.19 2.13 17.50
N ALA A 5 13.42 2.12 17.98
CA ALA A 5 14.61 2.30 17.16
C ALA A 5 14.86 1.08 16.24
N VAL A 6 14.63 -0.13 16.72
CA VAL A 6 14.80 -1.37 15.93
C VAL A 6 13.76 -1.45 14.84
N ALA A 7 12.48 -1.29 15.16
CA ALA A 7 11.40 -1.30 14.16
C ALA A 7 11.60 -0.22 13.09
N ARG A 8 12.08 0.97 13.49
CA ARG A 8 12.38 2.07 12.55
C ARG A 8 13.57 1.77 11.64
N ARG A 9 14.61 1.08 12.16
CA ARG A 9 15.76 0.66 11.32
C ARG A 9 15.35 -0.39 10.31
N VAL A 10 14.56 -1.38 10.72
CA VAL A 10 14.00 -2.41 9.83
C VAL A 10 13.14 -1.75 8.75
N ALA A 11 12.18 -0.91 9.12
CA ALA A 11 11.34 -0.22 8.16
C ALA A 11 12.16 0.60 7.15
N ARG A 12 13.18 1.33 7.61
CA ARG A 12 14.05 2.12 6.71
C ARG A 12 14.86 1.24 5.75
N LYS A 13 15.37 0.09 6.22
CA LYS A 13 16.07 -0.89 5.39
C LYS A 13 15.14 -1.40 4.30
N GLU A 14 13.93 -1.83 4.68
CA GLU A 14 12.93 -2.38 3.77
C GLU A 14 12.51 -1.34 2.72
N ILE A 15 12.20 -0.11 3.13
CA ILE A 15 11.85 0.97 2.20
C ILE A 15 13.00 1.22 1.21
N ARG A 16 14.24 1.29 1.69
CA ARG A 16 15.40 1.47 0.80
C ARG A 16 15.56 0.32 -0.18
N SER A 17 15.40 -0.94 0.27
CA SER A 17 15.45 -2.12 -0.58
C SER A 17 14.35 -2.08 -1.65
N PHE A 18 13.14 -1.65 -1.28
CA PHE A 18 12.03 -1.50 -2.22
C PHE A 18 12.34 -0.49 -3.32
N PHE A 19 12.79 0.72 -2.95
CA PHE A 19 13.08 1.78 -3.93
C PHE A 19 14.38 1.56 -4.72
N ALA A 20 15.30 0.74 -4.22
CA ALA A 20 16.46 0.29 -4.98
C ALA A 20 16.10 -0.68 -6.11
N SER A 21 14.92 -1.29 -6.06
CA SER A 21 14.43 -2.20 -7.08
C SER A 21 13.43 -1.50 -8.02
N PRO A 22 13.54 -1.68 -9.35
CA PRO A 22 12.59 -1.11 -10.30
C PRO A 22 11.16 -1.64 -10.11
N VAL A 23 11.00 -2.77 -9.43
CA VAL A 23 9.71 -3.42 -9.19
C VAL A 23 8.79 -2.56 -8.32
N ALA A 24 9.32 -1.81 -7.34
CA ALA A 24 8.49 -0.91 -6.53
C ALA A 24 7.86 0.21 -7.36
N TRP A 25 8.63 0.81 -8.25
CA TRP A 25 8.16 1.82 -9.16
C TRP A 25 7.12 1.29 -10.14
N LEU A 26 7.33 0.06 -10.62
CA LEU A 26 6.38 -0.64 -11.48
C LEU A 26 5.04 -0.86 -10.76
N PHE A 27 5.05 -1.30 -9.49
CA PHE A 27 3.83 -1.49 -8.70
C PHE A 27 3.08 -0.18 -8.45
N LEU A 28 3.78 0.89 -8.09
CA LEU A 28 3.16 2.19 -7.88
C LEU A 28 2.58 2.75 -9.19
N ALA A 29 3.32 2.64 -10.28
CA ALA A 29 2.85 3.07 -11.60
C ALA A 29 1.65 2.25 -12.07
N CYS A 30 1.67 0.93 -11.91
CA CYS A 30 0.58 0.04 -12.26
C CYS A 30 -0.68 0.36 -11.43
N PHE A 31 -0.53 0.54 -10.12
CA PHE A 31 -1.65 0.91 -9.24
C PHE A 31 -2.27 2.24 -9.66
N ALA A 32 -1.44 3.26 -9.89
CA ALA A 32 -1.91 4.56 -10.34
C ALA A 32 -2.59 4.47 -11.73
N ALA A 33 -1.98 3.74 -12.67
CA ALA A 33 -2.53 3.57 -14.02
C ALA A 33 -3.88 2.84 -14.01
N VAL A 34 -3.99 1.76 -13.22
CA VAL A 34 -5.26 1.02 -13.10
C VAL A 34 -6.32 1.87 -12.41
N SER A 35 -5.96 2.62 -11.37
CA SER A 35 -6.89 3.53 -10.68
C SER A 35 -7.42 4.62 -11.63
N LEU A 36 -6.52 5.22 -12.44
CA LEU A 36 -6.90 6.19 -13.48
C LEU A 36 -7.79 5.56 -14.54
N PHE A 37 -7.42 4.38 -15.04
CA PHE A 37 -8.19 3.66 -16.04
C PHE A 37 -9.59 3.34 -15.56
N VAL A 38 -9.74 2.79 -14.36
CA VAL A 38 -11.03 2.46 -13.77
C VAL A 38 -11.89 3.72 -13.62
N PHE A 39 -11.31 4.79 -13.09
CA PHE A 39 -12.04 6.03 -12.85
C PHE A 39 -12.54 6.70 -14.14
N PHE A 40 -11.68 6.86 -15.13
CA PHE A 40 -12.03 7.58 -16.36
C PHE A 40 -12.74 6.73 -17.38
N TRP A 41 -12.34 5.48 -17.54
CA TRP A 41 -12.85 4.60 -18.60
C TRP A 41 -13.99 3.70 -18.12
N ALA A 42 -13.78 2.88 -17.08
CA ALA A 42 -14.77 1.91 -16.64
C ALA A 42 -16.04 2.59 -16.10
N GLU A 43 -15.87 3.69 -15.36
CA GLU A 43 -16.96 4.45 -14.78
C GLU A 43 -17.48 5.57 -15.69
N SER A 44 -16.90 5.70 -16.90
CA SER A 44 -17.35 6.66 -17.91
C SER A 44 -17.55 8.07 -17.35
N PHE A 45 -16.59 8.55 -16.57
CA PHE A 45 -16.65 9.82 -15.84
C PHE A 45 -17.18 10.98 -16.70
N PHE A 46 -16.67 11.11 -17.93
CA PHE A 46 -17.09 12.18 -18.84
C PHE A 46 -18.51 12.01 -19.41
N ALA A 47 -19.02 10.78 -19.50
CA ALA A 47 -20.37 10.52 -20.01
C ALA A 47 -21.47 10.78 -18.97
N ARG A 48 -21.14 10.69 -17.69
CA ARG A 48 -22.08 10.93 -16.58
C ARG A 48 -22.40 12.40 -16.36
N ASN A 49 -21.54 13.33 -16.80
CA ASN A 49 -21.67 14.77 -16.57
C ASN A 49 -21.89 15.18 -15.09
N ILE A 50 -21.47 14.33 -14.15
CA ILE A 50 -21.57 14.54 -12.71
C ILE A 50 -20.15 14.44 -12.14
N ALA A 51 -19.74 15.47 -11.40
CA ALA A 51 -18.45 15.48 -10.71
C ALA A 51 -18.54 14.66 -9.41
N ASP A 52 -18.61 13.35 -9.54
CA ASP A 52 -18.65 12.41 -8.42
C ASP A 52 -17.34 11.59 -8.36
N ILE A 53 -16.73 11.55 -7.17
CA ILE A 53 -15.51 10.78 -6.93
C ILE A 53 -15.79 9.42 -6.27
N ARG A 54 -17.05 9.12 -5.93
CA ARG A 54 -17.45 7.85 -5.31
C ARG A 54 -16.97 6.63 -6.08
N PRO A 55 -17.02 6.59 -7.42
CA PRO A 55 -16.54 5.43 -8.18
C PRO A 55 -15.09 5.04 -7.88
N LEU A 56 -14.22 6.03 -7.60
CA LEU A 56 -12.85 5.73 -7.20
C LEU A 56 -12.79 4.90 -5.92
N PHE A 57 -13.61 5.25 -4.92
CA PHE A 57 -13.63 4.56 -3.64
C PHE A 57 -14.39 3.23 -3.67
N GLU A 58 -15.35 3.06 -4.56
CA GLU A 58 -16.06 1.79 -4.78
C GLU A 58 -15.12 0.70 -5.30
N TRP A 59 -14.18 1.05 -6.19
CA TRP A 59 -13.18 0.13 -6.71
C TRP A 59 -11.95 -0.01 -5.81
N MET A 60 -11.74 0.91 -4.89
CA MET A 60 -10.56 0.91 -4.01
C MET A 60 -10.34 -0.40 -3.25
N PRO A 61 -11.37 -1.08 -2.68
CA PRO A 61 -11.17 -2.35 -1.98
C PRO A 61 -10.52 -3.42 -2.87
N ILE A 62 -10.96 -3.55 -4.12
CA ILE A 62 -10.44 -4.54 -5.07
C ILE A 62 -9.00 -4.18 -5.44
N LEU A 63 -8.73 -2.92 -5.76
CA LEU A 63 -7.38 -2.46 -6.10
C LEU A 63 -6.39 -2.67 -4.95
N LEU A 64 -6.82 -2.40 -3.72
CA LEU A 64 -6.01 -2.58 -2.52
C LEU A 64 -5.71 -4.05 -2.21
N ILE A 65 -6.63 -4.99 -2.49
CA ILE A 65 -6.35 -6.43 -2.33
C ILE A 65 -5.14 -6.82 -3.18
N PHE A 66 -5.12 -6.46 -4.46
CA PHE A 66 -4.02 -6.79 -5.37
C PHE A 66 -2.72 -6.11 -4.94
N LEU A 67 -2.77 -4.84 -4.60
CA LEU A 67 -1.58 -4.10 -4.14
C LEU A 67 -1.01 -4.70 -2.86
N CYS A 68 -1.84 -4.93 -1.84
CA CYS A 68 -1.40 -5.46 -0.55
C CYS A 68 -0.88 -6.90 -0.67
N ALA A 69 -1.52 -7.75 -1.48
CA ALA A 69 -1.05 -9.11 -1.74
C ALA A 69 0.35 -9.09 -2.39
N ALA A 70 0.53 -8.29 -3.43
CA ALA A 70 1.82 -8.16 -4.11
C ALA A 70 2.93 -7.64 -3.19
N LEU A 71 2.64 -6.64 -2.36
CA LEU A 71 3.60 -6.10 -1.38
C LEU A 71 3.99 -7.13 -0.33
N THR A 72 3.01 -7.85 0.23
CA THR A 72 3.26 -8.80 1.33
C THR A 72 3.98 -10.06 0.86
N MET A 73 3.65 -10.60 -0.31
CA MET A 73 4.35 -11.75 -0.91
C MET A 73 5.82 -11.43 -1.13
N ARG A 74 6.14 -10.26 -1.66
CA ARG A 74 7.50 -9.86 -1.93
C ARG A 74 8.35 -9.74 -0.66
N MET A 75 7.78 -9.19 0.41
CA MET A 75 8.50 -8.97 1.68
C MET A 75 9.09 -10.24 2.29
N TRP A 76 8.42 -11.38 2.17
CA TRP A 76 8.91 -12.64 2.71
C TRP A 76 9.79 -13.39 1.72
N SER A 77 9.51 -13.29 0.42
CA SER A 77 10.32 -13.96 -0.60
C SER A 77 11.74 -13.41 -0.67
N GLU A 78 11.95 -12.12 -0.48
CA GLU A 78 13.28 -11.50 -0.45
C GLU A 78 14.12 -12.00 0.74
N GLU A 79 13.53 -12.19 1.92
CA GLU A 79 14.25 -12.67 3.09
C GLU A 79 14.59 -14.15 3.02
N ARG A 80 13.71 -14.96 2.46
CA ARG A 80 14.03 -16.38 2.20
C ARG A 80 15.19 -16.52 1.23
N ARG A 81 15.19 -15.75 0.14
CA ARG A 81 16.28 -15.74 -0.86
C ARG A 81 17.61 -15.28 -0.27
N SER A 82 17.60 -14.36 0.66
CA SER A 82 18.82 -13.82 1.29
C SER A 82 19.33 -14.67 2.47
N GLY A 83 18.62 -15.72 2.90
CA GLY A 83 18.98 -16.55 4.06
C GLY A 83 18.98 -15.79 5.39
N THR A 84 18.47 -14.56 5.42
CA THR A 84 18.48 -13.70 6.61
C THR A 84 17.47 -14.14 7.67
N LEU A 85 16.54 -15.01 7.33
CA LEU A 85 15.48 -15.48 8.24
C LEU A 85 16.07 -16.25 9.42
N GLU A 86 17.05 -17.13 9.19
CA GLU A 86 17.75 -17.85 10.26
C GLU A 86 18.56 -16.90 11.18
N HIS A 87 19.16 -15.88 10.57
CA HIS A 87 19.93 -14.88 11.32
C HIS A 87 19.05 -14.00 12.20
N VAL A 88 17.80 -13.72 11.79
CA VAL A 88 16.82 -12.97 12.58
C VAL A 88 16.28 -13.79 13.74
N LEU A 89 16.10 -15.11 13.54
CA LEU A 89 15.64 -16.04 14.58
C LEU A 89 16.68 -16.26 15.69
N THR A 90 17.97 -16.13 15.37
CA THR A 90 19.07 -16.29 16.34
C THR A 90 19.40 -14.99 17.10
N GLN A 91 18.86 -13.84 16.67
CA GLN A 91 19.10 -12.58 17.36
C GLN A 91 18.17 -12.41 18.59
N PRO A 92 18.65 -11.81 19.69
CA PRO A 92 17.85 -11.56 20.90
C PRO A 92 16.80 -10.45 20.73
N ALA A 93 16.53 -10.02 19.47
CA ALA A 93 15.51 -9.05 19.17
C ALA A 93 14.13 -9.74 19.10
N SER A 94 13.11 -9.17 19.76
CA SER A 94 11.78 -9.77 19.74
C SER A 94 11.22 -9.79 18.30
N LEU A 95 10.79 -10.95 17.82
CA LEU A 95 10.16 -11.19 16.53
C LEU A 95 9.04 -10.17 16.23
N TRP A 96 8.31 -9.77 17.25
CA TRP A 96 7.26 -8.77 17.13
C TRP A 96 7.75 -7.41 16.58
N ARG A 97 8.93 -6.98 16.98
CA ARG A 97 9.52 -5.71 16.51
C ARG A 97 9.91 -5.78 15.04
N PHE A 98 10.35 -6.94 14.60
CA PHE A 98 10.68 -7.20 13.22
C PHE A 98 9.43 -7.16 12.33
N VAL A 99 8.36 -7.87 12.72
CA VAL A 99 7.06 -7.84 12.02
C VAL A 99 6.49 -6.43 11.96
N LEU A 100 6.54 -5.68 13.07
CA LEU A 100 6.11 -4.27 13.10
C LEU A 100 6.94 -3.39 12.15
N GLY A 101 8.24 -3.66 12.01
CA GLY A 101 9.09 -2.95 11.05
C GLY A 101 8.64 -3.19 9.61
N LYS A 102 8.35 -4.43 9.25
CA LYS A 102 7.82 -4.82 7.93
C LYS A 102 6.45 -4.21 7.67
N PHE A 103 5.54 -4.29 8.63
CA PHE A 103 4.23 -3.67 8.52
C PHE A 103 4.31 -2.17 8.25
N ARG A 104 5.18 -1.46 8.98
CA ARG A 104 5.42 -0.02 8.76
C ARG A 104 5.98 0.27 7.37
N ALA A 105 6.87 -0.56 6.86
CA ALA A 105 7.39 -0.40 5.51
C ALA A 105 6.29 -0.57 4.45
N CYS A 106 5.48 -1.62 4.55
CA CYS A 106 4.33 -1.82 3.65
C CYS A 106 3.31 -0.69 3.76
N LEU A 107 3.03 -0.22 4.98
CA LEU A 107 2.10 0.88 5.20
C LEU A 107 2.60 2.19 4.56
N THR A 108 3.90 2.48 4.62
CA THR A 108 4.44 3.66 3.93
C THR A 108 4.33 3.57 2.42
N LEU A 109 4.50 2.38 1.84
CA LEU A 109 4.30 2.16 0.39
C LEU A 109 2.83 2.28 -0.01
N LEU A 110 1.92 1.76 0.82
CA LEU A 110 0.47 1.91 0.62
C LEU A 110 0.06 3.39 0.67
N LEU A 111 0.55 4.14 1.66
CA LEU A 111 0.30 5.58 1.75
C LEU A 111 0.83 6.33 0.52
N LEU A 112 2.01 5.96 0.03
CA LEU A 112 2.57 6.54 -1.18
C LEU A 112 1.72 6.22 -2.41
N ALA A 113 1.24 4.98 -2.54
CA ALA A 113 0.34 4.58 -3.62
C ALA A 113 -0.96 5.41 -3.60
N LEU A 114 -1.56 5.61 -2.41
CA LEU A 114 -2.73 6.45 -2.25
C LEU A 114 -2.44 7.93 -2.57
N VAL A 115 -1.28 8.45 -2.20
CA VAL A 115 -0.86 9.81 -2.56
C VAL A 115 -0.72 9.96 -4.09
N CYS A 116 -0.28 8.90 -4.79
CA CYS A 116 -0.23 8.92 -6.27
C CYS A 116 -1.62 9.01 -6.91
N THR A 117 -2.70 8.66 -6.21
CA THR A 117 -4.09 8.86 -6.69
C THR A 117 -4.66 10.23 -6.30
N ALA A 118 -4.01 10.99 -5.43
CA ALA A 118 -4.49 12.31 -4.98
C ALA A 118 -4.65 13.37 -6.10
N PRO A 119 -3.93 13.34 -7.23
CA PRO A 119 -4.22 14.22 -8.36
C PRO A 119 -5.64 14.05 -8.92
N LEU A 120 -6.28 12.86 -8.78
CA LEU A 120 -7.63 12.63 -9.28
C LEU A 120 -8.68 13.56 -8.65
N PRO A 121 -8.85 13.59 -7.30
CA PRO A 121 -9.79 14.53 -6.68
C PRO A 121 -9.43 16.00 -6.96
N VAL A 122 -8.15 16.31 -7.08
CA VAL A 122 -7.71 17.68 -7.42
C VAL A 122 -8.17 18.06 -8.83
N THR A 123 -8.03 17.18 -9.82
CA THR A 123 -8.50 17.44 -11.18
C THR A 123 -10.01 17.58 -11.25
N VAL A 124 -10.77 16.76 -10.52
CA VAL A 124 -12.22 16.88 -10.44
C VAL A 124 -12.63 18.18 -9.77
N ALA A 125 -11.96 18.60 -8.71
CA ALA A 125 -12.22 19.85 -8.02
C ALA A 125 -11.94 21.10 -8.86
N LEU A 126 -11.04 21.02 -9.87
CA LEU A 126 -10.78 22.10 -10.82
C LEU A 126 -11.86 22.24 -11.87
N ILE A 127 -12.62 21.17 -12.14
CA ILE A 127 -13.65 21.13 -13.18
C ILE A 127 -15.03 21.46 -12.58
N ALA A 128 -15.27 21.10 -11.32
CA ALA A 128 -16.56 21.28 -10.65
C ALA A 128 -16.42 21.42 -9.14
N ASP A 129 -17.47 21.89 -8.48
CA ASP A 129 -17.52 22.00 -7.01
C ASP A 129 -17.54 20.61 -6.37
N LEU A 130 -16.39 20.17 -5.86
CA LEU A 130 -16.20 18.89 -5.20
C LEU A 130 -16.35 19.02 -3.69
N ASP A 131 -17.21 18.19 -3.07
CA ASP A 131 -17.26 18.07 -1.62
C ASP A 131 -16.04 17.27 -1.09
N TRP A 132 -15.19 17.94 -0.31
CA TRP A 132 -13.98 17.36 0.28
C TRP A 132 -14.25 16.40 1.45
N GLY A 133 -15.47 16.44 2.05
CA GLY A 133 -15.84 15.56 3.15
C GLY A 133 -15.78 14.08 2.77
N PRO A 134 -16.52 13.65 1.73
CA PRO A 134 -16.46 12.27 1.21
C PRO A 134 -15.06 11.86 0.73
N VAL A 135 -14.30 12.79 0.14
CA VAL A 135 -12.92 12.53 -0.30
C VAL A 135 -12.03 12.16 0.86
N ALA A 136 -11.99 12.98 1.90
CA ALA A 136 -11.19 12.73 3.10
C ALA A 136 -11.62 11.44 3.81
N GLY A 137 -12.94 11.20 3.93
CA GLY A 137 -13.50 9.98 4.49
C GLY A 137 -13.11 8.74 3.69
N GLY A 138 -13.15 8.82 2.35
CA GLY A 138 -12.78 7.74 1.45
C GLY A 138 -11.29 7.37 1.54
N TYR A 139 -10.40 8.34 1.57
CA TYR A 139 -8.97 8.09 1.78
C TYR A 139 -8.67 7.50 3.16
N LEU A 140 -9.33 8.00 4.22
CA LEU A 140 -9.19 7.44 5.56
C LEU A 140 -9.65 5.98 5.58
N ALA A 141 -10.80 5.67 5.00
CA ALA A 141 -11.31 4.31 4.87
C ALA A 141 -10.36 3.42 4.08
N ALA A 142 -9.78 3.91 2.97
CA ALA A 142 -8.79 3.19 2.17
C ALA A 142 -7.52 2.87 2.96
N VAL A 143 -7.01 3.78 3.79
CA VAL A 143 -5.85 3.54 4.67
C VAL A 143 -6.17 2.48 5.72
N LEU A 144 -7.33 2.55 6.36
CA LEU A 144 -7.75 1.56 7.37
C LEU A 144 -7.94 0.18 6.73
N LEU A 145 -8.64 0.10 5.62
CA LEU A 145 -8.86 -1.13 4.88
C LEU A 145 -7.54 -1.74 4.38
N GLY A 146 -6.67 -0.93 3.77
CA GLY A 146 -5.36 -1.37 3.31
C GLY A 146 -4.47 -1.85 4.46
N SER A 147 -4.51 -1.20 5.63
CA SER A 147 -3.78 -1.67 6.81
C SER A 147 -4.27 -3.02 7.31
N ALA A 148 -5.59 -3.28 7.25
CA ALA A 148 -6.18 -4.59 7.56
C ALA A 148 -5.71 -5.66 6.55
N TYR A 149 -5.74 -5.37 5.26
CA TYR A 149 -5.25 -6.28 4.22
C TYR A 149 -3.75 -6.57 4.35
N LEU A 150 -2.94 -5.55 4.68
CA LEU A 150 -1.51 -5.74 4.93
C LEU A 150 -1.24 -6.64 6.13
N SER A 151 -1.99 -6.49 7.23
CA SER A 151 -1.83 -7.35 8.41
C SER A 151 -2.22 -8.80 8.13
N ALA A 152 -3.33 -9.03 7.42
CA ALA A 152 -3.75 -10.34 6.97
C ALA A 152 -2.75 -10.96 5.99
N GLY A 153 -2.29 -10.20 4.99
CA GLY A 153 -1.31 -10.63 4.00
C GLY A 153 0.03 -11.01 4.62
N LEU A 154 0.55 -10.23 5.56
CA LEU A 154 1.76 -10.56 6.30
C LEU A 154 1.60 -11.83 7.13
N PHE A 155 0.44 -12.04 7.76
CA PHE A 155 0.16 -13.25 8.51
C PHE A 155 0.12 -14.49 7.60
N VAL A 156 -0.64 -14.45 6.51
CA VAL A 156 -0.75 -15.56 5.55
C VAL A 156 0.62 -15.86 4.93
N SER A 157 1.32 -14.84 4.46
CA SER A 157 2.64 -15.00 3.82
C SER A 157 3.71 -15.53 4.78
N SER A 158 3.57 -15.31 6.08
CA SER A 158 4.46 -15.91 7.10
C SER A 158 4.26 -17.42 7.29
N ARG A 159 3.07 -17.93 6.95
CA ARG A 159 2.68 -19.34 7.11
C ARG A 159 2.87 -20.18 5.85
N THR A 160 3.00 -19.54 4.70
CA THR A 160 3.11 -20.25 3.41
C THR A 160 4.56 -20.62 3.17
N ASP A 161 4.85 -21.92 3.22
CA ASP A 161 6.15 -22.50 2.84
C ASP A 161 6.14 -22.77 1.33
N ASN A 162 6.67 -21.84 0.56
CA ASN A 162 6.89 -22.01 -0.87
C ASN A 162 8.29 -21.57 -1.24
#